data_22dd5b31094019afb472844faafd326b
#
_entry.id   22dd5b31094019afb472844faafd326b
#
_cell.length_a   1.000
_cell.length_b   1.000
_cell.length_c   1.000
_cell.angle_alpha   90.00
_cell.angle_beta   90.00
_cell.angle_gamma   90.00
#
_symmetry.space_group_name_H-M   'P 1'
#
loop_
_entity.id
_entity.type
_entity.pdbx_description
1 polymer ?
#
loop_
_entity_poly.entity_id
_entity_poly.type
_entity_poly.pdbx_seq_one_letter_code
_entity_poly.pdbx_strand_id
1 'polypeptide(L)'
;MWGGATFDVAMRFLNEDPWERLRTLKRYIKKTPFSMLLRAQNLVGYRNYADDLALAFVERSAENGMDIFRTFDALNDYRNFETVVKQIKKSGKHFQGCICYTLTEPRLGGEVYNLEY
;
A
#
# COMPACT_ATOMS: atom_id res chain seq x y z
N MET A 1 -5.52 8.06 9.89
CA MET A 1 -5.42 6.99 8.91
C MET A 1 -4.03 6.42 8.92
N TRP A 2 -3.71 5.49 8.04
CA TRP A 2 -2.49 4.70 8.14
C TRP A 2 -2.02 4.25 6.76
N GLY A 3 -0.71 3.95 6.61
CA GLY A 3 -0.10 3.56 5.34
C GLY A 3 0.36 4.75 4.49
N GLY A 4 1.15 4.48 3.45
CA GLY A 4 1.74 5.51 2.62
C GLY A 4 2.50 6.57 3.43
N ALA A 5 2.28 7.84 3.12
CA ALA A 5 2.93 8.94 3.81
C ALA A 5 2.56 9.06 5.28
N THR A 6 1.39 8.58 5.69
CA THR A 6 0.93 8.68 7.09
C THR A 6 1.82 7.89 8.04
N PHE A 7 2.38 6.77 7.60
CA PHE A 7 3.33 5.98 8.38
C PHE A 7 4.59 6.80 8.71
N ASP A 8 5.13 7.47 7.71
CA ASP A 8 6.31 8.31 7.84
C ASP A 8 6.03 9.57 8.69
N VAL A 9 4.89 10.21 8.46
CA VAL A 9 4.43 11.38 9.24
C VAL A 9 4.29 11.07 10.72
N ALA A 10 3.76 9.90 11.08
CA ALA A 10 3.62 9.49 12.47
C ALA A 10 4.98 9.49 13.20
N MET A 11 6.01 8.94 12.55
CA MET A 11 7.37 8.92 13.12
C MET A 11 8.05 10.27 13.10
N ARG A 12 8.06 10.96 11.95
CA ARG A 12 8.87 12.17 11.75
C ARG A 12 8.32 13.41 12.43
N PHE A 13 7.01 13.57 12.43
CA PHE A 13 6.38 14.82 12.83
C PHE A 13 5.55 14.71 14.10
N LEU A 14 4.98 13.53 14.37
CA LEU A 14 4.13 13.33 15.52
C LEU A 14 4.83 12.60 16.68
N ASN A 15 6.01 12.06 16.44
CA ASN A 15 6.74 11.23 17.41
C ASN A 15 5.86 10.09 17.97
N GLU A 16 5.07 9.48 17.08
CA GLU A 16 4.17 8.35 17.39
C GLU A 16 4.70 7.05 16.82
N ASP A 17 4.45 5.95 17.51
CA ASP A 17 4.59 4.61 16.93
C ASP A 17 3.43 4.36 15.95
N PRO A 18 3.70 4.22 14.63
CA PRO A 18 2.65 4.00 13.64
C PRO A 18 1.88 2.68 13.87
N TRP A 19 2.50 1.66 14.46
CA TRP A 19 1.84 0.40 14.79
C TRP A 19 0.85 0.55 15.94
N GLU A 20 1.24 1.30 17.00
CA GLU A 20 0.33 1.60 18.10
C GLU A 20 -0.85 2.46 17.63
N ARG A 21 -0.58 3.41 16.74
CA ARG A 21 -1.64 4.19 16.09
C ARG A 21 -2.66 3.28 15.38
N LEU A 22 -2.20 2.30 14.62
CA LEU A 22 -3.08 1.35 13.92
C LEU A 22 -3.91 0.52 14.90
N ARG A 23 -3.27 -0.04 15.92
CA ARG A 23 -3.94 -0.82 16.96
C ARG A 23 -4.98 0.02 17.71
N THR A 24 -4.64 1.25 18.04
CA THR A 24 -5.56 2.18 18.72
C THR A 24 -6.78 2.48 17.85
N LEU A 25 -6.60 2.81 16.59
CA LEU A 25 -7.72 3.02 15.66
C LEU A 25 -8.62 1.78 15.58
N LYS A 26 -8.02 0.59 15.52
CA LYS A 26 -8.78 -0.67 15.44
C LYS A 26 -9.58 -0.98 16.72
N ARG A 27 -9.15 -0.47 17.89
CA ARG A 27 -9.93 -0.60 19.14
C ARG A 27 -11.25 0.16 19.07
N TYR A 28 -11.28 1.31 18.42
CA TYR A 28 -12.46 2.18 18.34
C TYR A 28 -13.32 1.92 17.10
N ILE A 29 -12.71 1.58 15.97
CA ILE A 29 -13.40 1.39 14.70
C ILE A 29 -13.54 -0.11 14.42
N LYS A 30 -14.69 -0.68 14.79
CA LYS A 30 -14.93 -2.12 14.74
C LYS A 30 -15.58 -2.62 13.45
N LYS A 31 -16.38 -1.78 12.79
CA LYS A 31 -17.22 -2.20 11.66
C LYS A 31 -16.61 -1.89 10.30
N THR A 32 -15.77 -0.86 10.21
CA THR A 32 -15.18 -0.41 8.95
C THR A 32 -13.84 -1.12 8.69
N PRO A 33 -13.67 -1.78 7.54
CA PRO A 33 -12.38 -2.34 7.17
C PRO A 33 -11.34 -1.23 6.95
N PHE A 34 -10.10 -1.52 7.32
CA PHE A 34 -8.99 -0.58 7.16
C PHE A 34 -8.26 -0.82 5.85
N SER A 35 -8.10 0.23 5.07
CA SER A 35 -7.36 0.23 3.83
C SER A 35 -6.11 1.08 3.92
N MET A 36 -4.99 0.53 3.44
CA MET A 36 -3.74 1.26 3.32
C MET A 36 -3.30 1.40 1.88
N LEU A 37 -2.53 2.44 1.58
CA LEU A 37 -1.77 2.55 0.36
C LEU A 37 -0.43 1.85 0.54
N LEU A 38 -0.12 0.91 -0.35
CA LEU A 38 1.14 0.18 -0.39
C LEU A 38 1.82 0.41 -1.74
N ARG A 39 3.04 0.93 -1.73
CA ARG A 39 3.80 1.24 -2.94
C ARG A 39 4.59 0.02 -3.43
N ALA A 40 3.90 -1.09 -3.69
CA ALA A 40 4.52 -2.35 -4.11
C ALA A 40 5.78 -2.67 -3.29
N GLN A 41 6.91 -2.94 -3.95
CA GLN A 41 8.19 -3.24 -3.29
C GLN A 41 8.78 -2.05 -2.51
N ASN A 42 8.29 -0.83 -2.73
CA ASN A 42 8.70 0.36 -1.98
C ASN A 42 7.94 0.53 -0.65
N LEU A 43 6.96 -0.31 -0.37
CA LEU A 43 6.15 -0.33 0.84
C LEU A 43 5.51 1.04 1.13
N VAL A 44 5.95 1.71 2.18
CA VAL A 44 5.55 3.07 2.54
C VAL A 44 6.67 4.10 2.31
N GLY A 45 7.78 3.65 1.74
CA GLY A 45 8.99 4.44 1.49
C GLY A 45 9.14 4.92 0.04
N TYR A 46 10.39 5.22 -0.33
CA TYR A 46 10.76 5.86 -1.60
C TYR A 46 11.84 5.09 -2.37
N ARG A 47 12.13 3.86 -1.98
CA ARG A 47 13.09 2.96 -2.63
C ARG A 47 12.60 1.53 -2.52
N ASN A 48 13.09 0.64 -3.36
CA ASN A 48 12.83 -0.77 -3.22
C ASN A 48 13.48 -1.33 -1.96
N TYR A 49 12.72 -2.12 -1.24
CA TYR A 49 13.20 -2.87 -0.09
C TYR A 49 13.41 -4.35 -0.46
N ALA A 50 14.22 -5.04 0.32
CA ALA A 50 14.43 -6.47 0.16
C ALA A 50 13.13 -7.26 0.40
N ASP A 51 13.02 -8.42 -0.21
CA ASP A 51 11.81 -9.25 -0.18
C ASP A 51 11.41 -9.65 1.24
N ASP A 52 12.38 -10.03 2.07
CA ASP A 52 12.15 -10.40 3.46
C ASP A 52 11.52 -9.26 4.27
N LEU A 53 12.00 -8.04 4.08
CA LEU A 53 11.42 -6.86 4.71
C LEU A 53 10.01 -6.58 4.17
N ALA A 54 9.80 -6.73 2.86
CA ALA A 54 8.48 -6.53 2.25
C ALA A 54 7.45 -7.54 2.80
N LEU A 55 7.83 -8.81 2.90
CA LEU A 55 7.00 -9.86 3.50
C LEU A 55 6.67 -9.56 4.97
N ALA A 56 7.69 -9.23 5.77
CA ALA A 56 7.52 -8.91 7.18
C ALA A 56 6.64 -7.67 7.42
N PHE A 57 6.80 -6.64 6.60
CA PHE A 57 5.98 -5.42 6.70
C PHE A 57 4.50 -5.69 6.42
N VAL A 58 4.20 -6.46 5.37
CA VAL A 58 2.80 -6.83 5.04
C VAL A 58 2.20 -7.69 6.13
N GLU A 59 2.93 -8.69 6.63
CA GLU A 59 2.49 -9.56 7.72
C GLU A 59 2.17 -8.74 8.99
N ARG A 60 3.10 -7.88 9.42
CA ARG A 60 2.88 -6.99 10.56
C ARG A 60 1.68 -6.06 10.38
N SER A 61 1.50 -5.50 9.17
CA SER A 61 0.36 -4.65 8.87
C SER A 61 -0.96 -5.40 9.01
N ALA A 62 -1.01 -6.63 8.49
CA ALA A 62 -2.18 -7.51 8.58
C ALA A 62 -2.50 -7.89 10.03
N GLU A 63 -1.50 -8.28 10.82
CA GLU A 63 -1.63 -8.65 12.24
C GLU A 63 -2.14 -7.48 13.09
N ASN A 64 -1.68 -6.27 12.81
CA ASN A 64 -2.08 -5.07 13.54
C ASN A 64 -3.44 -4.50 13.11
N GLY A 65 -4.11 -5.13 12.14
CA GLY A 65 -5.50 -4.84 11.82
C GLY A 65 -5.77 -4.21 10.45
N MET A 66 -4.79 -4.23 9.54
CA MET A 66 -5.02 -3.82 8.16
C MET A 66 -5.80 -4.90 7.41
N ASP A 67 -6.84 -4.50 6.68
CA ASP A 67 -7.74 -5.42 6.00
C ASP A 67 -7.58 -5.39 4.47
N ILE A 68 -7.28 -4.21 3.91
CA ILE A 68 -7.21 -3.98 2.46
C ILE A 68 -5.88 -3.32 2.13
N PHE A 69 -5.13 -3.94 1.23
CA PHE A 69 -3.85 -3.43 0.72
C PHE A 69 -4.05 -2.92 -0.71
N ARG A 70 -4.21 -1.60 -0.85
CA ARG A 70 -4.27 -0.93 -2.14
C ARG A 70 -2.86 -0.73 -2.64
N THR A 71 -2.47 -1.51 -3.63
CA THR A 71 -1.08 -1.60 -4.10
C THR A 71 -0.94 -1.01 -5.49
N PHE A 72 0.06 -0.17 -5.69
CA PHE A 72 0.42 0.38 -6.98
C PHE A 72 1.93 0.36 -7.19
N ASP A 73 2.35 0.38 -8.43
CA ASP A 73 3.69 0.75 -8.87
C ASP A 73 3.59 1.97 -9.77
N ALA A 74 4.42 2.99 -9.53
CA ALA A 74 4.33 4.27 -10.24
C ALA A 74 4.58 4.14 -11.76
N LEU A 75 5.31 3.11 -12.17
CA LEU A 75 5.61 2.79 -13.57
C LEU A 75 4.73 1.67 -14.12
N ASN A 76 3.75 1.20 -13.35
CA ASN A 76 2.88 0.06 -13.67
C ASN A 76 3.64 -1.24 -13.97
N ASP A 77 4.80 -1.43 -13.32
CA ASP A 77 5.52 -2.69 -13.41
C ASP A 77 4.98 -3.69 -12.37
N TYR A 78 4.09 -4.57 -12.82
CA TYR A 78 3.41 -5.51 -11.93
C TYR A 78 4.30 -6.62 -11.38
N ARG A 79 5.51 -6.80 -11.91
CA ARG A 79 6.51 -7.69 -11.30
C ARG A 79 6.87 -7.25 -9.88
N ASN A 80 6.81 -5.95 -9.61
CA ASN A 80 7.00 -5.37 -8.28
C ASN A 80 5.89 -5.71 -7.28
N PHE A 81 4.77 -6.30 -7.72
CA PHE A 81 3.68 -6.74 -6.85
C PHE A 81 3.88 -8.14 -6.29
N GLU A 82 4.65 -8.99 -6.94
CA GLU A 82 4.67 -10.43 -6.69
C GLU A 82 4.93 -10.78 -5.22
N THR A 83 5.95 -10.18 -4.62
CA THR A 83 6.31 -10.44 -3.23
C THR A 83 5.20 -10.05 -2.27
N VAL A 84 4.70 -8.82 -2.37
CA VAL A 84 3.68 -8.31 -1.46
C VAL A 84 2.33 -9.01 -1.65
N VAL A 85 1.94 -9.34 -2.88
CA VAL A 85 0.69 -10.07 -3.17
C VAL A 85 0.70 -11.46 -2.54
N LYS A 86 1.81 -12.18 -2.63
CA LYS A 86 1.94 -13.50 -2.00
C LYS A 86 1.66 -13.42 -0.50
N GLN A 87 2.26 -12.44 0.18
CA GLN A 87 2.07 -12.26 1.62
C GLN A 87 0.68 -11.75 1.99
N ILE A 88 0.11 -10.82 1.22
CA ILE A 88 -1.26 -10.32 1.45
C ILE A 88 -2.26 -11.50 1.40
N LYS A 89 -2.16 -12.33 0.37
CA LYS A 89 -3.01 -13.53 0.22
C LYS A 89 -2.78 -14.54 1.35
N LYS A 90 -1.52 -14.81 1.71
CA LYS A 90 -1.16 -15.70 2.82
C LYS A 90 -1.76 -15.22 4.16
N SER A 91 -1.81 -13.91 4.37
CA SER A 91 -2.42 -13.29 5.57
C SER A 91 -3.96 -13.26 5.53
N GLY A 92 -4.59 -13.78 4.48
CA GLY A 92 -6.05 -13.79 4.32
C GLY A 92 -6.66 -12.40 4.11
N LYS A 93 -5.86 -11.43 3.62
CA LYS A 93 -6.28 -10.04 3.44
C LYS A 93 -6.61 -9.71 1.99
N HIS A 94 -7.32 -8.60 1.78
CA HIS A 94 -7.74 -8.18 0.46
C HIS A 94 -6.61 -7.42 -0.26
N PHE A 95 -6.25 -7.90 -1.44
CA PHE A 95 -5.36 -7.21 -2.37
C PHE A 95 -6.19 -6.38 -3.36
N GLN A 96 -5.87 -5.10 -3.48
CA GLN A 96 -6.46 -4.20 -4.45
C GLN A 96 -5.35 -3.63 -5.33
N GLY A 97 -5.22 -4.16 -6.55
CA GLY A 97 -4.26 -3.67 -7.54
C GLY A 97 -4.74 -2.37 -8.18
N CYS A 98 -3.82 -1.42 -8.37
CA CYS A 98 -4.10 -0.14 -9.00
C CYS A 98 -3.25 0.04 -10.25
N ILE A 99 -3.84 0.64 -11.26
CA ILE A 99 -3.18 1.14 -12.45
C ILE A 99 -2.99 2.64 -12.30
N CYS A 100 -1.75 3.12 -12.46
CA CYS A 100 -1.43 4.54 -12.47
C CYS A 100 -1.51 5.05 -13.91
N TYR A 101 -2.34 6.05 -14.15
CA TYR A 101 -2.38 6.73 -15.45
C TYR A 101 -2.65 8.22 -15.25
N THR A 102 -2.28 9.01 -16.24
CA THR A 102 -2.43 10.47 -16.22
C THR A 102 -3.22 10.93 -17.43
N LEU A 103 -4.16 11.82 -17.20
CA LEU A 103 -4.87 12.55 -18.24
C LEU A 103 -4.16 13.89 -18.49
N THR A 104 -3.02 13.84 -19.17
CA THR A 104 -2.23 15.06 -19.47
C THR A 104 -2.67 15.71 -20.77
N GLU A 105 -3.49 15.04 -21.56
CA GLU A 105 -3.94 15.50 -22.85
C GLU A 105 -5.45 15.76 -22.84
N PRO A 106 -5.95 16.64 -23.75
CA PRO A 106 -7.36 17.02 -23.77
C PRO A 106 -8.31 15.87 -24.14
N ARG A 107 -7.77 14.70 -24.48
CA ARG A 107 -8.52 13.47 -24.75
C ARG A 107 -7.96 12.31 -23.96
N LEU A 108 -8.86 11.48 -23.44
CA LEU A 108 -8.47 10.19 -22.87
C LEU A 108 -7.76 9.40 -23.97
N GLY A 109 -6.51 8.99 -23.74
CA GLY A 109 -5.80 8.16 -24.69
C GLY A 109 -4.67 8.83 -25.44
N GLY A 110 -3.86 9.65 -24.78
CA GLY A 110 -2.57 10.10 -25.30
C GLY A 110 -1.69 8.96 -25.80
N GLU A 111 -0.53 9.26 -26.31
CA GLU A 111 0.37 8.28 -26.94
C GLU A 111 0.73 7.10 -26.02
N VAL A 112 0.82 7.33 -24.70
CA VAL A 112 1.18 6.30 -23.74
C VAL A 112 -0.05 5.65 -23.10
N TYR A 113 -0.98 6.47 -22.56
CA TYR A 113 -2.13 5.97 -21.81
C TYR A 113 -3.37 5.92 -22.70
N ASN A 114 -3.42 4.98 -23.62
CA ASN A 114 -4.54 4.74 -24.54
C ASN A 114 -5.33 3.47 -24.14
N LEU A 115 -6.33 3.10 -24.93
CA LEU A 115 -7.16 1.93 -24.63
C LEU A 115 -6.44 0.58 -24.74
N GLU A 116 -5.30 0.55 -25.41
CA GLU A 116 -4.48 -0.67 -25.55
C GLU A 116 -3.50 -0.84 -24.39
N TYR A 117 -3.17 0.25 -23.68
CA TYR A 117 -2.30 0.25 -22.51
C TYR A 117 -2.91 -0.58 -21.37
#